data_dce22a889929deab7ff7600c9d24e9e3
#
_entry.id   dce22a889929deab7ff7600c9d24e9e3
#
_cell.length_a   1.000
_cell.length_b   1.000
_cell.length_c   1.000
_cell.angle_alpha   90.00
_cell.angle_beta   90.00
_cell.angle_gamma   90.00
#
_symmetry.space_group_name_H-M   'P 1'
#
loop_
_entity.id
_entity.type
_entity.pdbx_description
1 polymer ?
#
loop_
_entity_poly.entity_id
_entity_poly.type
_entity_poly.pdbx_seq_one_letter_code
_entity_poly.pdbx_strand_id
1 'polypeptide(L)'
;ALYHEAEPLIREYGLKKKTDETCFPVFFSEEENILLTVTGCGMNAATAAVARICTKRTPQPADFLVNIGTCAKVSYSKGSGQTCRNVPEKENAAGDGLHSSDKRKTVQEQSVKAGEVYLCKKIMEHVTGRTFYPDILYRHPFEEAEIVTGAMLYHTENKTELIPKYETAIKNSVADGFLYDMEASSIYQAGAYFFGPHQMSFLKVVTDKGNVQGLSAEMLKQGIAGAVPGIRSYLDELRKIDGIKKLQNKKAMGEVSELAQKLSVDMHCSAVMQAAVMQYLKYAVLAEIDYQGIIEEMYQAGELPCKDKREGKRCFEEFGRKLL
;
A
#
# COMPACT_ATOMS: atom_id res chain seq x y z
N ALA A 1 4.47 -4.18 12.98
CA ALA A 1 4.09 -5.56 13.35
C ALA A 1 4.05 -5.77 14.86
N LEU A 2 5.04 -5.27 15.59
CA LEU A 2 5.15 -5.41 17.05
C LEU A 2 4.75 -4.12 17.76
N TYR A 3 4.39 -4.21 19.06
CA TYR A 3 4.04 -3.04 19.86
C TYR A 3 5.18 -2.03 19.95
N HIS A 4 6.41 -2.49 20.07
CA HIS A 4 7.60 -1.62 20.16
C HIS A 4 7.82 -0.79 18.89
N GLU A 5 7.42 -1.30 17.73
CA GLU A 5 7.42 -0.54 16.47
C GLU A 5 6.30 0.50 16.42
N ALA A 6 5.15 0.20 17.01
CA ALA A 6 4.00 1.08 17.04
C ALA A 6 4.12 2.20 18.09
N GLU A 7 4.83 1.98 19.19
CA GLU A 7 4.88 2.89 20.34
C GLU A 7 5.34 4.32 19.99
N PRO A 8 6.37 4.55 19.15
CA PRO A 8 6.75 5.90 18.75
C PRO A 8 5.63 6.64 18.01
N LEU A 9 4.90 5.93 17.13
CA LEU A 9 3.76 6.50 16.38
C LEU A 9 2.57 6.76 17.30
N ILE A 10 2.28 5.86 18.24
CA ILE A 10 1.22 6.05 19.24
C ILE A 10 1.47 7.32 20.05
N ARG A 11 2.72 7.57 20.47
CA ARG A 11 3.09 8.77 21.20
C ARG A 11 3.03 10.01 20.34
N GLU A 12 3.58 9.97 19.15
CA GLU A 12 3.64 11.10 18.21
C GLU A 12 2.26 11.65 17.87
N TYR A 13 1.29 10.74 17.61
CA TYR A 13 -0.06 11.12 17.22
C TYR A 13 -1.07 11.11 18.39
N GLY A 14 -0.63 10.94 19.62
CA GLY A 14 -1.51 10.93 20.80
C GLY A 14 -2.62 9.86 20.71
N LEU A 15 -2.31 8.70 20.09
CA LEU A 15 -3.33 7.68 19.84
C LEU A 15 -3.78 7.02 21.15
N LYS A 16 -5.08 6.90 21.35
CA LYS A 16 -5.69 6.25 22.53
C LYS A 16 -6.09 4.82 22.21
N LYS A 17 -5.80 3.91 23.14
CA LYS A 17 -6.17 2.49 22.98
C LYS A 17 -7.68 2.33 22.98
N LYS A 18 -8.21 1.58 22.00
CA LYS A 18 -9.60 1.14 21.97
C LYS A 18 -9.78 -0.07 22.85
N THR A 19 -10.67 -0.01 23.81
CA THR A 19 -10.96 -1.08 24.79
C THR A 19 -11.94 -2.11 24.28
N ASP A 20 -12.70 -1.80 23.24
CA ASP A 20 -13.67 -2.69 22.58
C ASP A 20 -13.02 -3.68 21.60
N GLU A 21 -11.72 -3.56 21.37
CA GLU A 21 -10.93 -4.47 20.52
C GLU A 21 -10.14 -5.45 21.38
N THR A 22 -10.44 -6.74 21.22
CA THR A 22 -9.85 -7.80 22.02
C THR A 22 -8.85 -8.67 21.30
N CYS A 23 -8.96 -8.79 19.96
CA CYS A 23 -8.10 -9.70 19.18
C CYS A 23 -6.76 -9.07 18.83
N PHE A 24 -6.75 -7.78 18.46
CA PHE A 24 -5.54 -7.02 18.13
C PHE A 24 -5.57 -5.70 18.89
N PRO A 25 -4.41 -5.23 19.41
CA PRO A 25 -4.35 -3.89 19.96
C PRO A 25 -4.64 -2.84 18.89
N VAL A 26 -5.64 -1.99 19.12
CA VAL A 26 -6.03 -0.91 18.22
C VAL A 26 -5.94 0.42 18.97
N PHE A 27 -5.39 1.41 18.30
CA PHE A 27 -5.21 2.77 18.81
C PHE A 27 -5.82 3.75 17.81
N PHE A 28 -6.40 4.83 18.30
CA PHE A 28 -7.11 5.78 17.47
C PHE A 28 -6.95 7.22 17.97
N SER A 29 -6.87 8.16 17.04
CA SER A 29 -7.06 9.58 17.27
C SER A 29 -8.07 10.13 16.27
N GLU A 30 -9.13 10.75 16.77
CA GLU A 30 -10.13 11.40 15.94
C GLU A 30 -9.57 12.68 15.30
N GLU A 31 -8.80 13.44 16.07
CA GLU A 31 -8.15 14.67 15.63
C GLU A 31 -7.20 14.42 14.46
N GLU A 32 -6.38 13.38 14.57
CA GLU A 32 -5.42 12.99 13.55
C GLU A 32 -6.03 12.11 12.45
N ASN A 33 -7.29 11.68 12.61
CA ASN A 33 -7.97 10.72 11.72
C ASN A 33 -7.11 9.48 11.42
N ILE A 34 -6.44 8.95 12.44
CA ILE A 34 -5.55 7.79 12.35
C ILE A 34 -6.11 6.65 13.19
N LEU A 35 -6.25 5.49 12.55
CA LEU A 35 -6.48 4.21 13.22
C LEU A 35 -5.24 3.34 13.02
N LEU A 36 -4.58 2.96 14.13
CA LEU A 36 -3.40 2.11 14.13
C LEU A 36 -3.75 0.74 14.74
N THR A 37 -3.41 -0.34 14.06
CA THR A 37 -3.51 -1.69 14.62
C THR A 37 -2.13 -2.37 14.68
N VAL A 38 -1.87 -3.05 15.79
CA VAL A 38 -0.66 -3.87 15.97
C VAL A 38 -0.99 -5.29 15.51
N THR A 39 -0.41 -5.70 14.39
CA THR A 39 -0.77 -6.94 13.71
C THR A 39 -0.19 -8.21 14.35
N GLY A 40 0.88 -8.06 15.13
CA GLY A 40 1.73 -9.21 15.50
C GLY A 40 2.70 -9.57 14.38
N CYS A 41 3.54 -10.57 14.59
CA CYS A 41 4.57 -11.01 13.66
C CYS A 41 4.05 -12.11 12.73
N GLY A 42 4.44 -12.01 11.45
CA GLY A 42 4.21 -13.03 10.43
C GLY A 42 2.94 -12.83 9.60
N MET A 43 2.93 -13.46 8.43
CA MET A 43 1.91 -13.28 7.38
C MET A 43 0.49 -13.56 7.88
N ASN A 44 0.27 -14.64 8.63
CA ASN A 44 -1.07 -15.03 9.07
C ASN A 44 -1.68 -14.03 10.04
N ALA A 45 -0.89 -13.54 11.00
CA ALA A 45 -1.33 -12.54 11.97
C ALA A 45 -1.66 -11.21 11.27
N ALA A 46 -0.80 -10.79 10.34
CA ALA A 46 -0.99 -9.57 9.57
C ALA A 46 -2.24 -9.64 8.68
N THR A 47 -2.47 -10.76 7.98
CA THR A 47 -3.70 -11.00 7.19
C THR A 47 -4.95 -10.88 8.07
N ALA A 48 -4.96 -11.58 9.22
CA ALA A 48 -6.10 -11.58 10.13
C ALA A 48 -6.39 -10.19 10.69
N ALA A 49 -5.35 -9.41 11.02
CA ALA A 49 -5.50 -8.06 11.54
C ALA A 49 -6.10 -7.11 10.49
N VAL A 50 -5.60 -7.13 9.24
CA VAL A 50 -6.14 -6.31 8.15
C VAL A 50 -7.59 -6.68 7.84
N ALA A 51 -7.89 -7.96 7.66
CA ALA A 51 -9.24 -8.44 7.39
C ALA A 51 -10.21 -8.01 8.50
N ARG A 52 -9.81 -8.18 9.76
CA ARG A 52 -10.64 -7.79 10.91
C ARG A 52 -10.94 -6.30 10.95
N ILE A 53 -9.92 -5.46 10.82
CA ILE A 53 -10.11 -4.02 10.95
C ILE A 53 -10.95 -3.46 9.79
N CYS A 54 -10.72 -3.96 8.57
CA CYS A 54 -11.43 -3.51 7.38
C CYS A 54 -12.89 -4.02 7.33
N THR A 55 -13.18 -5.22 7.85
CA THR A 55 -14.56 -5.71 7.94
C THR A 55 -15.35 -5.02 9.06
N LYS A 56 -14.69 -4.69 10.17
CA LYS A 56 -15.33 -3.95 11.27
C LYS A 56 -15.57 -2.48 10.93
N ARG A 57 -14.68 -1.89 10.18
CA ARG A 57 -14.76 -0.52 9.68
C ARG A 57 -14.48 -0.51 8.18
N THR A 58 -15.54 -0.66 7.39
CA THR A 58 -15.44 -0.67 5.93
C THR A 58 -14.74 0.60 5.45
N PRO A 59 -13.59 0.49 4.77
CA PRO A 59 -12.87 1.64 4.26
C PRO A 59 -13.69 2.46 3.27
N GLN A 60 -13.47 3.76 3.27
CA GLN A 60 -14.08 4.69 2.34
C GLN A 60 -13.12 4.97 1.16
N PRO A 61 -13.59 5.47 0.02
CA PRO A 61 -12.75 5.73 -1.16
C PRO A 61 -11.58 6.69 -0.90
N ALA A 62 -11.65 7.48 0.17
CA ALA A 62 -10.60 8.41 0.56
C ALA A 62 -9.64 7.86 1.63
N ASP A 63 -9.91 6.68 2.19
CA ASP A 63 -9.04 6.07 3.21
C ASP A 63 -7.78 5.47 2.57
N PHE A 64 -6.71 5.40 3.37
CA PHE A 64 -5.44 4.79 2.99
C PHE A 64 -5.05 3.70 3.98
N LEU A 65 -4.45 2.63 3.47
CA LEU A 65 -3.79 1.59 4.24
C LEU A 65 -2.28 1.83 4.21
N VAL A 66 -1.69 2.16 5.36
CA VAL A 66 -0.25 2.37 5.45
C VAL A 66 0.37 1.31 6.36
N ASN A 67 1.20 0.45 5.79
CA ASN A 67 2.00 -0.51 6.55
C ASN A 67 3.32 0.16 6.97
N ILE A 68 3.58 0.22 8.26
CA ILE A 68 4.83 0.72 8.84
C ILE A 68 5.42 -0.39 9.70
N GLY A 69 6.67 -0.72 9.47
CA GLY A 69 7.36 -1.77 10.23
C GLY A 69 8.86 -1.78 9.95
N THR A 70 9.58 -2.58 10.71
CA THR A 70 11.01 -2.78 10.54
C THR A 70 11.30 -3.84 9.46
N CYS A 71 12.51 -3.81 8.91
CA CYS A 71 12.98 -4.79 7.93
C CYS A 71 14.50 -4.96 8.04
N ALA A 72 14.98 -6.08 7.50
CA ALA A 72 16.40 -6.26 7.21
C ALA A 72 16.76 -5.67 5.84
N LYS A 73 17.95 -5.08 5.70
CA LYS A 73 18.56 -4.73 4.42
C LYS A 73 19.64 -5.76 4.09
N VAL A 74 19.32 -6.64 3.17
CA VAL A 74 20.20 -7.74 2.75
C VAL A 74 21.02 -7.31 1.56
N SER A 75 22.34 -7.21 1.72
CA SER A 75 23.26 -6.90 0.63
C SER A 75 23.71 -8.18 -0.08
N TYR A 76 23.83 -8.12 -1.41
CA TYR A 76 24.50 -9.19 -2.13
C TYR A 76 26.00 -9.12 -1.81
N SER A 77 26.56 -10.20 -1.21
CA SER A 77 28.01 -10.34 -1.21
C SER A 77 28.45 -10.45 -2.66
N LYS A 78 29.31 -9.54 -3.11
CA LYS A 78 30.06 -9.71 -4.36
C LYS A 78 30.91 -10.96 -4.19
N GLY A 79 30.32 -12.13 -4.43
CA GLY A 79 31.02 -13.40 -4.50
C GLY A 79 32.03 -13.27 -5.65
N SER A 80 33.31 -13.57 -5.36
CA SER A 80 34.34 -13.82 -6.35
C SER A 80 33.72 -14.60 -7.50
N GLY A 81 33.70 -14.00 -8.69
CA GLY A 81 33.18 -14.64 -9.87
C GLY A 81 33.88 -15.97 -10.18
N GLN A 82 33.21 -17.05 -9.83
CA GLN A 82 33.45 -18.32 -10.51
C GLN A 82 32.54 -18.35 -11.73
N THR A 83 33.07 -17.84 -12.83
CA THR A 83 32.56 -18.13 -14.17
C THR A 83 32.72 -19.62 -14.40
N CYS A 84 31.64 -20.37 -14.37
CA CYS A 84 31.58 -21.69 -14.97
C CYS A 84 31.73 -21.54 -16.51
N ARG A 85 32.94 -21.47 -16.98
CA ARG A 85 33.31 -21.78 -18.37
C ARG A 85 34.33 -22.87 -18.33
N ASN A 86 33.87 -24.12 -18.39
CA ASN A 86 34.70 -25.24 -18.84
C ASN A 86 34.82 -25.13 -20.35
N VAL A 87 35.89 -24.53 -20.81
CA VAL A 87 36.45 -24.71 -22.13
C VAL A 87 37.92 -25.07 -21.91
N PRO A 88 38.41 -26.21 -22.41
CA PRO A 88 39.82 -26.55 -22.26
C PRO A 88 40.65 -25.73 -23.25
N GLU A 89 41.41 -24.78 -22.76
CA GLU A 89 42.50 -24.15 -23.57
C GLU A 89 43.81 -24.84 -23.29
N LYS A 90 44.48 -25.12 -24.41
CA LYS A 90 45.77 -25.76 -24.52
C LYS A 90 46.85 -24.90 -23.88
N GLU A 91 47.77 -25.58 -23.22
CA GLU A 91 49.06 -25.06 -22.74
C GLU A 91 49.86 -24.42 -23.87
N ASN A 92 50.41 -23.23 -23.60
CA ASN A 92 51.71 -22.81 -24.11
C ASN A 92 52.39 -21.87 -23.10
N ALA A 93 53.67 -22.19 -22.93
CA ALA A 93 54.58 -21.70 -21.91
C ALA A 93 55.17 -20.31 -22.21
N ALA A 94 55.76 -19.77 -21.14
CA ALA A 94 56.89 -18.86 -21.02
C ALA A 94 56.64 -17.35 -20.90
N GLY A 95 57.15 -16.78 -19.80
CA GLY A 95 57.74 -15.44 -19.80
C GLY A 95 57.46 -14.55 -18.59
N ASP A 96 58.39 -14.54 -17.69
CA ASP A 96 58.90 -13.43 -16.87
C ASP A 96 58.01 -12.49 -16.03
N GLY A 97 58.54 -12.34 -14.84
CA GLY A 97 58.08 -11.58 -13.71
C GLY A 97 58.06 -10.07 -13.87
N LEU A 98 57.23 -9.46 -13.04
CA LEU A 98 57.55 -8.16 -12.40
C LEU A 98 56.64 -7.96 -11.18
N HIS A 99 57.25 -7.72 -10.05
CA HIS A 99 56.63 -7.27 -8.82
C HIS A 99 55.84 -5.98 -9.02
N SER A 100 54.56 -5.99 -8.71
CA SER A 100 53.77 -4.78 -8.49
C SER A 100 53.00 -4.95 -7.17
N SER A 101 53.36 -4.11 -6.23
CA SER A 101 52.74 -3.94 -4.91
C SER A 101 51.28 -3.52 -5.05
N ASP A 102 50.40 -4.48 -4.91
CA ASP A 102 48.99 -4.23 -4.96
C ASP A 102 48.50 -3.65 -3.59
N LYS A 103 48.29 -2.33 -3.59
CA LYS A 103 47.58 -1.64 -2.52
C LYS A 103 46.15 -2.14 -2.49
N ARG A 104 45.88 -3.08 -1.62
CA ARG A 104 44.49 -3.46 -1.24
C ARG A 104 43.75 -2.20 -0.77
N LYS A 105 42.98 -1.59 -1.63
CA LYS A 105 41.93 -0.66 -1.22
C LYS A 105 40.95 -1.49 -0.43
N THR A 106 40.97 -1.32 0.86
CA THR A 106 39.92 -1.75 1.76
C THR A 106 38.66 -1.03 1.30
N VAL A 107 37.75 -1.77 0.65
CA VAL A 107 36.39 -1.28 0.36
C VAL A 107 35.76 -1.09 1.73
N GLN A 108 35.58 0.17 2.13
CA GLN A 108 34.81 0.52 3.29
C GLN A 108 33.42 -0.10 3.10
N GLU A 109 33.07 -1.08 3.94
CA GLU A 109 31.69 -1.50 4.12
C GLU A 109 30.90 -0.25 4.47
N GLN A 110 30.08 0.22 3.54
CA GLN A 110 29.13 1.28 3.83
C GLN A 110 28.24 0.77 4.96
N SER A 111 28.41 1.37 6.13
CA SER A 111 27.62 1.06 7.30
C SER A 111 26.16 1.40 6.95
N VAL A 112 25.29 0.39 6.95
CA VAL A 112 23.82 0.63 6.91
C VAL A 112 23.51 1.51 8.11
N LYS A 113 23.03 2.73 7.87
CA LYS A 113 22.56 3.60 8.93
C LYS A 113 21.25 3.04 9.45
N ALA A 114 21.22 2.58 10.69
CA ALA A 114 19.98 2.17 11.33
C ALA A 114 19.01 3.37 11.29
N GLY A 115 17.73 3.09 10.92
CA GLY A 115 16.71 4.14 10.80
C GLY A 115 16.51 4.70 9.38
N GLU A 116 17.20 4.17 8.34
CA GLU A 116 16.86 4.48 6.94
C GLU A 116 15.44 4.00 6.63
N VAL A 117 14.63 4.86 6.02
CA VAL A 117 13.24 4.56 5.65
C VAL A 117 13.13 4.40 4.15
N TYR A 118 12.46 3.35 3.74
CA TYR A 118 12.16 3.07 2.34
C TYR A 118 10.67 2.98 2.09
N LEU A 119 10.21 3.48 0.95
CA LEU A 119 8.89 3.23 0.42
C LEU A 119 8.96 2.07 -0.58
N CYS A 120 8.20 1.00 -0.33
CA CYS A 120 8.27 -0.20 -1.16
C CYS A 120 7.45 -0.04 -2.43
N LYS A 121 8.12 -0.07 -3.59
CA LYS A 121 7.49 -0.03 -4.93
C LYS A 121 7.15 -1.40 -5.48
N LYS A 122 7.75 -2.45 -4.92
CA LYS A 122 7.50 -3.84 -5.30
C LYS A 122 7.64 -4.74 -4.08
N ILE A 123 6.69 -5.63 -3.93
CA ILE A 123 6.64 -6.58 -2.83
C ILE A 123 6.60 -7.98 -3.42
N MET A 124 7.54 -8.84 -3.06
CA MET A 124 7.59 -10.22 -3.52
C MET A 124 7.35 -11.17 -2.36
N GLU A 125 6.41 -12.09 -2.52
CA GLU A 125 6.21 -13.19 -1.59
C GLU A 125 7.22 -14.31 -1.89
N HIS A 126 8.08 -14.62 -0.92
CA HIS A 126 9.17 -15.58 -1.11
C HIS A 126 8.68 -16.99 -1.46
N VAL A 127 7.62 -17.47 -0.79
CA VAL A 127 7.14 -18.86 -0.94
C VAL A 127 6.53 -19.12 -2.31
N THR A 128 5.70 -18.20 -2.80
CA THR A 128 4.94 -18.38 -4.05
C THR A 128 5.57 -17.68 -5.25
N GLY A 129 6.47 -16.73 -5.02
CA GLY A 129 7.03 -15.85 -6.04
C GLY A 129 6.04 -14.79 -6.57
N ARG A 130 4.85 -14.69 -5.98
CA ARG A 130 3.89 -13.63 -6.33
C ARG A 130 4.48 -12.27 -6.06
N THR A 131 4.21 -11.36 -6.98
CA THR A 131 4.72 -9.98 -6.90
C THR A 131 3.58 -8.98 -6.95
N PHE A 132 3.66 -7.97 -6.10
CA PHE A 132 2.65 -6.94 -5.94
C PHE A 132 3.30 -5.57 -6.10
N TYR A 133 2.54 -4.62 -6.66
CA TYR A 133 3.01 -3.28 -6.97
C TYR A 133 2.05 -2.25 -6.36
N PRO A 134 2.39 -1.66 -5.20
CA PRO A 134 1.70 -0.46 -4.73
C PRO A 134 1.96 0.70 -5.70
N ASP A 135 0.94 1.51 -5.97
CA ASP A 135 1.11 2.69 -6.81
C ASP A 135 1.67 3.84 -5.97
N ILE A 136 2.84 4.34 -6.35
CA ILE A 136 3.48 5.48 -5.70
C ILE A 136 3.07 6.77 -6.43
N LEU A 137 1.95 7.35 -6.02
CA LEU A 137 1.39 8.56 -6.67
C LEU A 137 1.63 9.85 -5.87
N TYR A 138 2.02 9.73 -4.61
CA TYR A 138 2.08 10.84 -3.68
C TYR A 138 3.51 11.23 -3.37
N ARG A 139 3.75 12.52 -3.11
CA ARG A 139 5.09 13.01 -2.75
C ARG A 139 5.54 12.39 -1.44
N HIS A 140 6.79 11.95 -1.41
CA HIS A 140 7.40 11.35 -0.22
C HIS A 140 8.90 11.69 -0.14
N PRO A 141 9.49 11.71 1.06
CA PRO A 141 10.90 12.01 1.27
C PRO A 141 11.81 10.77 1.24
N PHE A 142 11.26 9.58 0.92
CA PHE A 142 11.95 8.31 1.06
C PHE A 142 12.59 7.84 -0.23
N GLU A 143 13.64 7.04 -0.12
CA GLU A 143 14.09 6.22 -1.24
C GLU A 143 13.12 5.08 -1.50
N GLU A 144 12.98 4.68 -2.77
CA GLU A 144 12.13 3.57 -3.18
C GLU A 144 12.94 2.27 -3.18
N ALA A 145 12.34 1.20 -2.68
CA ALA A 145 12.99 -0.11 -2.64
C ALA A 145 12.04 -1.25 -3.01
N GLU A 146 12.63 -2.41 -3.26
CA GLU A 146 11.91 -3.66 -3.40
C GLU A 146 12.07 -4.48 -2.12
N ILE A 147 11.01 -5.18 -1.72
CA ILE A 147 10.99 -5.99 -0.50
C ILE A 147 10.57 -7.42 -0.80
N VAL A 148 11.21 -8.35 -0.13
CA VAL A 148 10.84 -9.76 -0.09
C VAL A 148 10.20 -10.07 1.24
N THR A 149 9.00 -10.63 1.22
CA THR A 149 8.33 -11.11 2.42
C THR A 149 8.51 -12.60 2.56
N GLY A 150 9.11 -13.03 3.67
CA GLY A 150 9.33 -14.45 3.98
C GLY A 150 8.51 -14.95 5.16
N ALA A 151 8.42 -16.27 5.28
CA ALA A 151 7.72 -16.94 6.39
C ALA A 151 8.57 -17.07 7.66
N MET A 152 9.89 -16.90 7.54
CA MET A 152 10.86 -17.06 8.62
C MET A 152 11.79 -15.86 8.68
N LEU A 153 12.46 -15.68 9.81
CA LEU A 153 13.53 -14.70 9.96
C LEU A 153 14.65 -14.97 8.94
N TYR A 154 15.15 -13.91 8.33
CA TYR A 154 16.28 -14.04 7.42
C TYR A 154 17.58 -14.27 8.21
N HIS A 155 18.31 -15.35 7.86
CA HIS A 155 19.63 -15.63 8.38
C HIS A 155 20.63 -15.69 7.24
N THR A 156 21.72 -14.96 7.36
CA THR A 156 22.81 -14.95 6.36
C THR A 156 23.45 -16.32 6.18
N GLU A 157 23.38 -17.19 7.17
CA GLU A 157 23.90 -18.55 7.14
C GLU A 157 23.04 -19.51 6.29
N ASN A 158 21.74 -19.22 6.15
CA ASN A 158 20.81 -20.02 5.36
C ASN A 158 20.68 -19.55 3.90
N LYS A 159 21.65 -18.79 3.41
CA LYS A 159 21.67 -18.24 2.03
C LYS A 159 21.49 -19.30 0.95
N THR A 160 21.92 -20.53 1.19
CA THR A 160 21.99 -21.60 0.20
C THR A 160 20.64 -22.25 -0.09
N GLU A 161 19.68 -22.23 0.84
CA GLU A 161 18.42 -22.94 0.69
C GLU A 161 17.24 -22.06 0.22
N LEU A 162 17.27 -20.77 0.54
CA LEU A 162 16.12 -19.88 0.35
C LEU A 162 16.07 -19.13 -0.99
N ILE A 163 17.16 -19.04 -1.71
CA ILE A 163 17.28 -18.08 -2.83
C ILE A 163 17.45 -18.67 -4.25
N PRO A 164 17.79 -19.94 -4.52
CA PRO A 164 18.20 -20.35 -5.87
C PRO A 164 17.16 -20.08 -6.97
N LYS A 165 15.88 -20.16 -6.64
CA LYS A 165 14.80 -20.01 -7.62
C LYS A 165 14.42 -18.56 -7.93
N TYR A 166 14.62 -17.65 -6.98
CA TYR A 166 14.19 -16.24 -7.10
C TYR A 166 15.36 -15.27 -7.14
N GLU A 167 16.59 -15.76 -6.93
CA GLU A 167 17.82 -14.96 -6.89
C GLU A 167 18.01 -14.15 -8.17
N THR A 168 17.63 -14.72 -9.32
CA THR A 168 17.74 -14.03 -10.61
C THR A 168 16.74 -12.86 -10.71
N ALA A 169 15.50 -13.06 -10.28
CA ALA A 169 14.47 -12.02 -10.29
C ALA A 169 14.75 -10.91 -9.26
N ILE A 170 15.36 -11.28 -8.12
CA ILE A 170 15.75 -10.36 -7.06
C ILE A 170 17.05 -9.62 -7.44
N LYS A 171 18.04 -10.32 -8.00
CA LYS A 171 19.34 -9.73 -8.42
C LYS A 171 19.20 -8.67 -9.50
N ASN A 172 18.18 -8.78 -10.34
CA ASN A 172 17.94 -7.80 -11.40
C ASN A 172 17.18 -6.56 -10.91
N SER A 173 16.68 -6.57 -9.68
CA SER A 173 15.76 -5.55 -9.17
C SER A 173 16.39 -4.49 -8.28
N VAL A 174 17.49 -4.80 -7.60
CA VAL A 174 18.19 -3.85 -6.72
C VAL A 174 19.71 -4.00 -6.91
N ALA A 175 20.39 -2.93 -7.27
CA ALA A 175 21.83 -2.96 -7.61
C ALA A 175 22.72 -3.48 -6.45
N ASP A 176 22.32 -3.24 -5.19
CA ASP A 176 23.13 -3.52 -4.01
C ASP A 176 22.48 -4.42 -2.95
N GLY A 177 21.24 -4.91 -3.19
CA GLY A 177 20.54 -5.74 -2.21
C GLY A 177 19.02 -5.64 -2.29
N PHE A 178 18.32 -6.11 -1.27
CA PHE A 178 16.88 -6.04 -1.14
C PHE A 178 16.48 -5.89 0.33
N LEU A 179 15.27 -5.41 0.56
CA LEU A 179 14.67 -5.42 1.89
C LEU A 179 14.01 -6.77 2.16
N TYR A 180 13.98 -7.17 3.42
CA TYR A 180 13.31 -8.40 3.83
C TYR A 180 12.48 -8.19 5.09
N ASP A 181 11.22 -8.64 5.03
CA ASP A 181 10.28 -8.63 6.16
C ASP A 181 9.47 -9.93 6.23
N MET A 182 8.46 -9.95 7.10
CA MET A 182 7.60 -11.12 7.32
C MET A 182 6.10 -10.81 7.11
N GLU A 183 5.71 -9.60 6.68
CA GLU A 183 4.29 -9.20 6.66
C GLU A 183 3.82 -8.47 5.40
N ALA A 184 4.67 -7.76 4.68
CA ALA A 184 4.24 -6.83 3.63
C ALA A 184 3.37 -7.48 2.55
N SER A 185 3.74 -8.67 2.04
CA SER A 185 2.98 -9.35 0.99
C SER A 185 1.57 -9.74 1.46
N SER A 186 1.45 -10.18 2.69
CA SER A 186 0.17 -10.60 3.27
C SER A 186 -0.75 -9.42 3.57
N ILE A 187 -0.17 -8.29 4.01
CA ILE A 187 -0.91 -7.04 4.18
C ILE A 187 -1.41 -6.53 2.84
N TYR A 188 -0.57 -6.57 1.78
CA TYR A 188 -1.03 -6.20 0.45
C TYR A 188 -2.17 -7.10 -0.03
N GLN A 189 -2.02 -8.41 0.06
CA GLN A 189 -3.03 -9.38 -0.39
C GLN A 189 -4.35 -9.20 0.35
N ALA A 190 -4.32 -9.05 1.67
CA ALA A 190 -5.52 -8.82 2.46
C ALA A 190 -6.12 -7.42 2.20
N GLY A 191 -5.27 -6.40 2.05
CA GLY A 191 -5.68 -5.03 1.76
C GLY A 191 -6.35 -4.87 0.40
N ALA A 192 -5.90 -5.62 -0.61
CA ALA A 192 -6.43 -5.56 -1.98
C ALA A 192 -7.92 -5.95 -2.10
N TYR A 193 -8.50 -6.58 -1.08
CA TYR A 193 -9.96 -6.79 -1.01
C TYR A 193 -10.73 -5.53 -0.63
N PHE A 194 -10.07 -4.49 -0.12
CA PHE A 194 -10.69 -3.30 0.46
C PHE A 194 -10.16 -1.99 -0.14
N PHE A 195 -8.95 -2.00 -0.69
CA PHE A 195 -8.23 -0.82 -1.17
C PHE A 195 -7.69 -1.05 -2.58
N GLY A 196 -7.66 0.00 -3.39
CA GLY A 196 -6.89 0.00 -4.63
C GLY A 196 -5.38 0.12 -4.38
N PRO A 197 -4.52 -0.25 -5.37
CA PRO A 197 -3.07 -0.17 -5.23
C PRO A 197 -2.56 1.24 -4.84
N HIS A 198 -3.23 2.29 -5.30
CA HIS A 198 -2.93 3.69 -5.01
C HIS A 198 -3.30 4.13 -3.58
N GLN A 199 -4.06 3.32 -2.85
CA GLN A 199 -4.44 3.58 -1.47
C GLN A 199 -3.56 2.80 -0.48
N MET A 200 -2.62 2.00 -0.95
CA MET A 200 -1.77 1.16 -0.12
C MET A 200 -0.31 1.63 -0.18
N SER A 201 0.30 1.86 0.96
CA SER A 201 1.68 2.27 1.09
C SER A 201 2.43 1.40 2.10
N PHE A 202 3.68 1.09 1.80
CA PHE A 202 4.50 0.20 2.62
C PHE A 202 5.82 0.89 2.95
N LEU A 203 5.90 1.40 4.17
CA LEU A 203 7.08 2.07 4.72
C LEU A 203 7.88 1.11 5.58
N LYS A 204 9.14 0.92 5.25
CA LYS A 204 10.03 -0.01 5.94
C LYS A 204 11.26 0.70 6.47
N VAL A 205 11.50 0.49 7.76
CA VAL A 205 12.64 1.06 8.49
C VAL A 205 13.70 -0.02 8.67
N VAL A 206 14.89 0.24 8.18
CA VAL A 206 16.00 -0.72 8.29
C VAL A 206 16.52 -0.74 9.72
N THR A 207 16.51 -1.92 10.33
CA THR A 207 17.04 -2.15 11.69
C THR A 207 18.23 -3.08 11.73
N ASP A 208 18.40 -3.94 10.71
CA ASP A 208 19.47 -4.92 10.66
C ASP A 208 19.88 -5.28 9.23
N LYS A 209 20.92 -6.09 9.11
CA LYS A 209 21.49 -6.60 7.85
C LYS A 209 21.15 -8.05 7.56
N GLY A 210 20.06 -8.57 8.14
CA GLY A 210 19.70 -9.96 8.06
C GLY A 210 20.46 -10.82 9.11
N ASN A 211 20.88 -10.20 10.19
CA ASN A 211 21.44 -10.90 11.35
C ASN A 211 20.58 -10.54 12.58
N VAL A 212 19.75 -11.46 13.01
CA VAL A 212 18.82 -11.27 14.12
C VAL A 212 19.51 -11.32 15.49
N GLN A 213 20.76 -11.79 15.53
CA GLN A 213 21.53 -11.83 16.78
C GLN A 213 21.79 -10.40 17.27
N GLY A 214 21.19 -10.05 18.39
CA GLY A 214 21.34 -8.74 19.01
C GLY A 214 20.22 -7.73 18.74
N LEU A 215 19.21 -8.06 17.95
CA LEU A 215 18.02 -7.22 17.82
C LEU A 215 17.26 -7.17 19.16
N SER A 216 17.16 -5.98 19.72
CA SER A 216 16.37 -5.73 20.93
C SER A 216 15.10 -4.93 20.61
N ALA A 217 14.09 -5.06 21.47
CA ALA A 217 12.87 -4.26 21.39
C ALA A 217 13.17 -2.74 21.38
N GLU A 218 14.19 -2.33 22.10
CA GLU A 218 14.60 -0.92 22.16
C GLU A 218 15.23 -0.45 20.83
N MET A 219 16.01 -1.29 20.15
CA MET A 219 16.54 -0.96 18.81
C MET A 219 15.43 -0.80 17.78
N LEU A 220 14.41 -1.66 17.78
CA LEU A 220 13.25 -1.53 16.89
C LEU A 220 12.51 -0.23 17.16
N LYS A 221 12.28 0.10 18.43
CA LYS A 221 11.63 1.32 18.86
C LYS A 221 12.42 2.57 18.45
N GLN A 222 13.73 2.58 18.67
CA GLN A 222 14.61 3.70 18.28
C GLN A 222 14.67 3.88 16.76
N GLY A 223 14.72 2.78 16.00
CA GLY A 223 14.67 2.82 14.54
C GLY A 223 13.41 3.53 14.04
N ILE A 224 12.23 3.13 14.53
CA ILE A 224 10.97 3.78 14.17
C ILE A 224 10.94 5.24 14.68
N ALA A 225 11.40 5.51 15.91
CA ALA A 225 11.41 6.85 16.46
C ALA A 225 12.23 7.83 15.60
N GLY A 226 13.38 7.39 15.09
CA GLY A 226 14.19 8.18 14.15
C GLY A 226 13.50 8.45 12.80
N ALA A 227 12.60 7.57 12.40
CA ALA A 227 11.86 7.66 11.14
C ALA A 227 10.57 8.52 11.25
N VAL A 228 10.08 8.78 12.46
CA VAL A 228 8.79 9.49 12.70
C VAL A 228 8.66 10.81 11.93
N PRO A 229 9.66 11.71 11.86
CA PRO A 229 9.49 12.96 11.13
C PRO A 229 9.18 12.78 9.65
N GLY A 230 9.87 11.85 8.97
CA GLY A 230 9.61 11.52 7.57
C GLY A 230 8.25 10.84 7.38
N ILE A 231 7.90 9.91 8.26
CA ILE A 231 6.60 9.22 8.26
C ILE A 231 5.48 10.25 8.45
N ARG A 232 5.63 11.18 9.39
CA ARG A 232 4.66 12.26 9.61
C ARG A 232 4.45 13.11 8.37
N SER A 233 5.53 13.56 7.75
CA SER A 233 5.47 14.35 6.50
C SER A 233 4.68 13.62 5.42
N TYR A 234 4.88 12.31 5.26
CA TYR A 234 4.16 11.51 4.28
C TYR A 234 2.69 11.33 4.63
N LEU A 235 2.36 11.03 5.89
CA LEU A 235 0.97 10.90 6.33
C LEU A 235 0.20 12.22 6.20
N ASP A 236 0.88 13.36 6.40
CA ASP A 236 0.28 14.68 6.19
C ASP A 236 -0.05 14.93 4.71
N GLU A 237 0.78 14.46 3.76
CA GLU A 237 0.46 14.50 2.33
C GLU A 237 -0.78 13.65 2.00
N LEU A 238 -0.87 12.43 2.54
CA LEU A 238 -2.06 11.58 2.35
C LEU A 238 -3.34 12.22 2.92
N ARG A 239 -3.25 12.89 4.07
CA ARG A 239 -4.39 13.61 4.68
C ARG A 239 -4.87 14.78 3.84
N LYS A 240 -3.97 15.53 3.20
CA LYS A 240 -4.36 16.61 2.28
C LYS A 240 -5.22 16.06 1.14
N ILE A 241 -4.83 14.92 0.59
CA ILE A 241 -5.56 14.25 -0.51
C ILE A 241 -6.91 13.71 -0.03
N ASP A 242 -6.95 13.10 1.16
CA ASP A 242 -8.21 12.69 1.79
C ASP A 242 -9.17 13.89 1.96
N GLY A 243 -8.67 15.01 2.45
CA GLY A 243 -9.45 16.24 2.59
C GLY A 243 -10.02 16.71 1.26
N ILE A 244 -9.22 16.75 0.19
CA ILE A 244 -9.66 17.13 -1.16
C ILE A 244 -10.71 16.16 -1.68
N LYS A 245 -10.48 14.86 -1.61
CA LYS A 245 -11.43 13.83 -2.06
C LYS A 245 -12.75 13.90 -1.29
N LYS A 246 -12.71 14.10 0.03
CA LYS A 246 -13.93 14.26 0.86
C LYS A 246 -14.72 15.49 0.47
N LEU A 247 -14.07 16.62 0.20
CA LEU A 247 -14.73 17.84 -0.25
C LEU A 247 -15.37 17.66 -1.63
N GLN A 248 -14.65 17.06 -2.59
CA GLN A 248 -15.18 16.78 -3.93
C GLN A 248 -16.36 15.81 -3.86
N ASN A 249 -16.22 14.70 -3.11
CA ASN A 249 -17.31 13.73 -2.94
C ASN A 249 -18.53 14.34 -2.25
N LYS A 250 -18.33 15.19 -1.22
CA LYS A 250 -19.44 15.85 -0.53
C LYS A 250 -20.20 16.81 -1.46
N LYS A 251 -19.47 17.58 -2.28
CA LYS A 251 -20.07 18.49 -3.27
C LYS A 251 -20.84 17.71 -4.33
N ALA A 252 -20.20 16.74 -4.99
CA ALA A 252 -20.84 15.89 -6.00
C ALA A 252 -22.07 15.14 -5.45
N MET A 253 -21.98 14.59 -4.24
CA MET A 253 -23.10 13.91 -3.59
C MET A 253 -24.24 14.85 -3.19
N GLY A 254 -23.93 16.10 -2.82
CA GLY A 254 -24.93 17.13 -2.56
C GLY A 254 -25.71 17.46 -3.83
N GLU A 255 -25.01 17.78 -4.93
CA GLU A 255 -25.61 18.05 -6.23
C GLU A 255 -26.46 16.88 -6.76
N VAL A 256 -25.94 15.65 -6.64
CA VAL A 256 -26.68 14.42 -7.00
C VAL A 256 -27.95 14.26 -6.16
N SER A 257 -27.90 14.55 -4.86
CA SER A 257 -29.08 14.42 -3.98
C SER A 257 -30.19 15.41 -4.33
N GLU A 258 -29.82 16.66 -4.60
CA GLU A 258 -30.76 17.70 -5.01
C GLU A 258 -31.38 17.37 -6.37
N LEU A 259 -30.54 16.93 -7.32
CA LEU A 259 -30.99 16.53 -8.65
C LEU A 259 -31.91 15.30 -8.61
N ALA A 260 -31.55 14.29 -7.83
CA ALA A 260 -32.38 13.09 -7.62
C ALA A 260 -33.76 13.44 -7.05
N GLN A 261 -33.80 14.38 -6.10
CA GLN A 261 -35.05 14.84 -5.52
C GLN A 261 -35.90 15.55 -6.57
N LYS A 262 -35.34 16.47 -7.36
CA LYS A 262 -36.02 17.17 -8.44
C LYS A 262 -36.59 16.18 -9.47
N LEU A 263 -35.75 15.27 -10.00
CA LEU A 263 -36.18 14.26 -10.97
C LEU A 263 -37.28 13.34 -10.41
N SER A 264 -37.20 13.01 -9.11
CA SER A 264 -38.22 12.19 -8.46
C SER A 264 -39.58 12.87 -8.41
N VAL A 265 -39.60 14.17 -8.26
CA VAL A 265 -40.84 14.96 -8.33
C VAL A 265 -41.35 15.04 -9.77
N ASP A 266 -40.48 15.37 -10.72
CA ASP A 266 -40.82 15.56 -12.12
C ASP A 266 -41.27 14.26 -12.83
N MET A 267 -40.80 13.09 -12.35
CA MET A 267 -41.22 11.75 -12.82
C MET A 267 -42.32 11.14 -11.98
N HIS A 268 -42.89 11.83 -11.00
CA HIS A 268 -43.88 11.24 -10.05
C HIS A 268 -43.45 9.91 -9.42
N CYS A 269 -42.18 9.81 -9.03
CA CYS A 269 -41.53 8.56 -8.58
C CYS A 269 -42.19 8.00 -7.28
N SER A 270 -42.37 6.68 -7.25
CA SER A 270 -42.57 5.96 -6.00
C SER A 270 -41.30 5.93 -5.15
N ALA A 271 -41.38 5.58 -3.87
CA ALA A 271 -40.23 5.49 -2.98
C ALA A 271 -39.11 4.56 -3.55
N VAL A 272 -39.51 3.46 -4.19
CA VAL A 272 -38.56 2.52 -4.84
C VAL A 272 -37.87 3.17 -6.05
N MET A 273 -38.62 3.89 -6.88
CA MET A 273 -38.07 4.62 -8.02
C MET A 273 -37.14 5.76 -7.58
N GLN A 274 -37.48 6.47 -6.50
CA GLN A 274 -36.60 7.51 -5.93
C GLN A 274 -35.25 6.94 -5.51
N ALA A 275 -35.25 5.81 -4.81
CA ALA A 275 -34.03 5.12 -4.42
C ALA A 275 -33.22 4.68 -5.65
N ALA A 276 -33.87 4.20 -6.72
CA ALA A 276 -33.22 3.80 -7.95
C ALA A 276 -32.64 5.00 -8.73
N VAL A 277 -33.36 6.15 -8.84
CA VAL A 277 -32.84 7.38 -9.44
C VAL A 277 -31.57 7.83 -8.73
N MET A 278 -31.57 7.81 -7.39
CA MET A 278 -30.38 8.14 -6.61
C MET A 278 -29.20 7.21 -6.94
N GLN A 279 -29.45 5.91 -7.08
CA GLN A 279 -28.41 4.93 -7.42
C GLN A 279 -27.90 5.15 -8.85
N TYR A 280 -28.75 5.40 -9.83
CA TYR A 280 -28.36 5.66 -11.21
C TYR A 280 -27.49 6.91 -11.33
N LEU A 281 -27.85 7.99 -10.67
CA LEU A 281 -27.04 9.20 -10.66
C LEU A 281 -25.69 9.01 -9.96
N LYS A 282 -25.65 8.27 -8.84
CA LYS A 282 -24.40 7.89 -8.18
C LYS A 282 -23.50 7.07 -9.09
N TYR A 283 -24.07 6.10 -9.80
CA TYR A 283 -23.35 5.30 -10.78
C TYR A 283 -22.81 6.18 -11.92
N ALA A 284 -23.62 7.07 -12.47
CA ALA A 284 -23.22 7.95 -13.54
C ALA A 284 -22.06 8.87 -13.16
N VAL A 285 -22.05 9.40 -11.92
CA VAL A 285 -20.89 10.16 -11.39
C VAL A 285 -19.63 9.31 -11.31
N LEU A 286 -19.75 8.08 -10.82
CA LEU A 286 -18.61 7.17 -10.68
C LEU A 286 -18.07 6.67 -12.03
N ALA A 287 -18.96 6.50 -13.01
CA ALA A 287 -18.65 6.04 -14.37
C ALA A 287 -18.31 7.19 -15.33
N GLU A 288 -18.26 8.43 -14.83
CA GLU A 288 -17.98 9.64 -15.62
C GLU A 288 -18.95 9.82 -16.83
N ILE A 289 -20.20 9.36 -16.68
CA ILE A 289 -21.23 9.50 -17.69
C ILE A 289 -21.81 10.93 -17.61
N ASP A 290 -22.02 11.57 -18.78
CA ASP A 290 -22.66 12.87 -18.87
C ASP A 290 -24.18 12.77 -18.60
N TYR A 291 -24.54 12.54 -17.34
CA TYR A 291 -25.93 12.47 -16.91
C TYR A 291 -26.65 13.83 -17.00
N GLN A 292 -25.91 14.94 -16.92
CA GLN A 292 -26.49 16.28 -17.01
C GLN A 292 -26.99 16.55 -18.43
N GLY A 293 -26.18 16.23 -19.45
CA GLY A 293 -26.59 16.33 -20.85
C GLY A 293 -27.82 15.46 -21.16
N ILE A 294 -27.86 14.23 -20.66
CA ILE A 294 -29.03 13.33 -20.82
C ILE A 294 -30.30 13.93 -20.21
N ILE A 295 -30.21 14.50 -19.01
CA ILE A 295 -31.34 15.12 -18.34
C ILE A 295 -31.82 16.37 -19.08
N GLU A 296 -30.89 17.20 -19.54
CA GLU A 296 -31.22 18.40 -20.33
C GLU A 296 -31.93 18.03 -21.63
N GLU A 297 -31.47 17.01 -22.34
CA GLU A 297 -32.14 16.48 -23.51
C GLU A 297 -33.58 16.05 -23.23
N MET A 298 -33.83 15.36 -22.11
CA MET A 298 -35.17 14.94 -21.70
C MET A 298 -36.10 16.13 -21.40
N TYR A 299 -35.58 17.19 -20.80
CA TYR A 299 -36.37 18.45 -20.64
C TYR A 299 -36.65 19.17 -21.96
N GLN A 300 -35.65 19.21 -22.83
CA GLN A 300 -35.80 19.85 -24.15
C GLN A 300 -36.78 19.09 -25.07
N ALA A 301 -36.78 17.77 -24.98
CA ALA A 301 -37.73 16.92 -25.70
C ALA A 301 -39.15 16.97 -25.12
N GLY A 302 -39.37 17.67 -24.00
CA GLY A 302 -40.68 17.76 -23.33
C GLY A 302 -41.09 16.45 -22.64
N GLU A 303 -40.13 15.54 -22.37
CA GLU A 303 -40.37 14.30 -21.62
C GLU A 303 -40.45 14.54 -20.12
N LEU A 304 -39.84 15.64 -19.66
CA LEU A 304 -39.87 16.11 -18.26
C LEU A 304 -40.38 17.58 -18.23
N PRO A 305 -41.15 17.95 -17.19
CA PRO A 305 -41.78 17.10 -16.20
C PRO A 305 -42.92 16.25 -16.77
N CYS A 306 -43.11 15.03 -16.24
CA CYS A 306 -44.16 14.12 -16.67
C CYS A 306 -45.53 14.61 -16.17
N LYS A 307 -46.60 14.31 -16.92
CA LYS A 307 -47.98 14.77 -16.61
C LYS A 307 -48.63 13.91 -15.52
N ASP A 308 -48.28 12.65 -15.47
CA ASP A 308 -48.87 11.70 -14.51
C ASP A 308 -47.91 10.54 -14.15
N LYS A 309 -48.31 9.69 -13.21
CA LYS A 309 -47.52 8.55 -12.76
C LYS A 309 -47.22 7.50 -13.86
N ARG A 310 -48.07 7.36 -14.86
CA ARG A 310 -47.89 6.38 -15.96
C ARG A 310 -46.81 6.85 -16.89
N GLU A 311 -46.82 8.13 -17.25
CA GLU A 311 -45.78 8.77 -18.02
C GLU A 311 -44.46 8.76 -17.24
N GLY A 312 -44.48 9.08 -15.95
CA GLY A 312 -43.36 9.05 -15.05
C GLY A 312 -42.67 7.69 -14.98
N LYS A 313 -43.43 6.59 -14.93
CA LYS A 313 -42.86 5.25 -14.95
C LYS A 313 -42.12 4.96 -16.27
N ARG A 314 -42.68 5.33 -17.41
CA ARG A 314 -42.05 5.16 -18.72
C ARG A 314 -40.75 5.98 -18.81
N CYS A 315 -40.81 7.24 -18.39
CA CYS A 315 -39.69 8.14 -18.36
C CYS A 315 -38.55 7.64 -17.46
N PHE A 316 -38.89 7.11 -16.29
CA PHE A 316 -37.92 6.46 -15.39
C PHE A 316 -37.24 5.25 -16.02
N GLU A 317 -37.97 4.38 -16.71
CA GLU A 317 -37.41 3.22 -17.40
C GLU A 317 -36.48 3.64 -18.55
N GLU A 318 -36.80 4.72 -19.25
CA GLU A 318 -35.96 5.31 -20.30
C GLU A 318 -34.71 5.95 -19.76
N PHE A 319 -34.83 6.73 -18.68
CA PHE A 319 -33.70 7.31 -17.97
C PHE A 319 -32.69 6.28 -17.51
N GLY A 320 -33.18 5.16 -16.93
CA GLY A 320 -32.31 4.06 -16.54
C GLY A 320 -31.58 3.42 -17.73
N ARG A 321 -32.24 3.29 -18.89
CA ARG A 321 -31.59 2.74 -20.11
C ARG A 321 -30.55 3.67 -20.73
N LYS A 322 -30.70 4.98 -20.59
CA LYS A 322 -29.73 5.94 -21.09
C LYS A 322 -28.47 6.04 -20.23
N LEU A 323 -28.57 5.61 -18.95
CA LEU A 323 -27.46 5.66 -17.98
C LEU A 323 -26.74 4.31 -17.78
N LEU A 324 -27.33 3.21 -18.15
CA LEU A 324 -26.78 1.86 -18.03
C LEU A 324 -26.50 1.25 -19.42
#